data_438c5cdba529e2beaa1718fc02c89acd
#
_entry.id   438c5cdba529e2beaa1718fc02c89acd
#
_cell.length_a   1.000
_cell.length_b   1.000
_cell.length_c   1.000
_cell.angle_alpha   90.00
_cell.angle_beta   90.00
_cell.angle_gamma   90.00
#
_symmetry.space_group_name_H-M   'P 1'
#
loop_
_entity.id
_entity.type
_entity.pdbx_description
1 polymer ?
#
loop_
_entity_poly.entity_id
_entity_poly.type
_entity_poly.pdbx_seq_one_letter_code
_entity_poly.pdbx_strand_id
1 'polypeptide(L)'
;MKKVLFLLFCISFFSSCSVSLPTPKSTINVVDYSILTEKGIFVTESNSVNFEYEAIGSVIAEETDGWVKQSQLKNKEKQFRKIYQDEYYEDYQHISFGKRVFVPADLNNVLQNLGEQLINMGANAIINLKIDYVKTPYNKTSLNTIIVTGMAIKK
;
A
#
# COMPACT_ATOMS: atom_id res chain seq x y z
N MET A 1 -8.01 -61.23 -8.21
CA MET A 1 -8.68 -59.97 -7.90
C MET A 1 -7.88 -59.08 -6.92
N LYS A 2 -7.34 -59.59 -5.81
CA LYS A 2 -6.58 -58.76 -4.83
C LYS A 2 -5.33 -58.07 -5.41
N LYS A 3 -4.61 -58.70 -6.35
CA LYS A 3 -3.40 -58.12 -6.99
C LYS A 3 -3.71 -56.94 -7.93
N VAL A 4 -4.85 -56.98 -8.63
CA VAL A 4 -5.30 -55.92 -9.51
C VAL A 4 -5.75 -54.68 -8.72
N LEU A 5 -6.39 -54.89 -7.57
CA LEU A 5 -6.81 -53.80 -6.67
C LEU A 5 -5.62 -53.08 -6.08
N PHE A 6 -4.54 -53.81 -5.76
CA PHE A 6 -3.30 -53.20 -5.26
C PHE A 6 -2.58 -52.35 -6.32
N LEU A 7 -2.59 -52.82 -7.58
CA LEU A 7 -1.99 -52.10 -8.69
C LEU A 7 -2.74 -50.79 -8.98
N LEU A 8 -4.07 -50.80 -8.92
CA LEU A 8 -4.91 -49.60 -9.08
C LEU A 8 -4.69 -48.57 -7.94
N PHE A 9 -4.44 -49.06 -6.71
CA PHE A 9 -4.14 -48.19 -5.57
C PHE A 9 -2.80 -47.51 -5.68
N CYS A 10 -1.77 -48.17 -6.23
CA CYS A 10 -0.45 -47.58 -6.45
C CYS A 10 -0.44 -46.48 -7.53
N ILE A 11 -1.31 -46.58 -8.55
CA ILE A 11 -1.40 -45.59 -9.64
C ILE A 11 -1.99 -44.27 -9.15
N SER A 12 -2.84 -44.26 -8.12
CA SER A 12 -3.44 -43.02 -7.58
C SER A 12 -2.46 -42.14 -6.80
N PHE A 13 -1.28 -42.65 -6.42
CA PHE A 13 -0.25 -41.86 -5.74
C PHE A 13 0.68 -41.03 -6.67
N PHE A 14 0.59 -41.24 -7.98
CA PHE A 14 1.35 -40.48 -8.96
C PHE A 14 0.61 -39.23 -9.47
N SER A 15 -0.37 -38.70 -8.73
CA SER A 15 -0.90 -37.38 -8.99
C SER A 15 0.23 -36.38 -8.73
N SER A 16 0.99 -36.09 -9.79
CA SER A 16 2.10 -35.15 -9.75
C SER A 16 1.59 -33.77 -9.33
N CYS A 17 2.09 -33.24 -8.23
CA CYS A 17 2.01 -31.81 -7.96
C CYS A 17 2.63 -31.07 -9.15
N SER A 18 1.82 -30.52 -10.03
CA SER A 18 2.29 -29.61 -11.05
C SER A 18 2.74 -28.32 -10.35
N VAL A 19 4.04 -28.12 -10.25
CA VAL A 19 4.59 -26.84 -9.80
C VAL A 19 4.37 -25.86 -10.94
N SER A 20 3.41 -24.95 -10.77
CA SER A 20 3.27 -23.84 -11.69
C SER A 20 4.41 -22.84 -11.43
N LEU A 21 5.32 -22.74 -12.39
CA LEU A 21 6.38 -21.73 -12.35
C LEU A 21 5.77 -20.35 -12.56
N PRO A 22 6.21 -19.34 -11.80
CA PRO A 22 5.74 -17.98 -11.99
C PRO A 22 6.13 -17.48 -13.39
N THR A 23 5.16 -16.97 -14.14
CA THR A 23 5.41 -16.33 -15.44
C THR A 23 5.82 -14.87 -15.24
N PRO A 24 6.73 -14.35 -16.08
CA PRO A 24 7.06 -12.92 -16.07
C PRO A 24 5.79 -12.08 -16.26
N LYS A 25 5.60 -11.09 -15.41
CA LYS A 25 4.51 -10.09 -15.55
C LYS A 25 5.14 -8.72 -15.69
N SER A 26 4.66 -7.95 -16.67
CA SER A 26 4.98 -6.53 -16.79
C SER A 26 3.79 -5.73 -16.27
N THR A 27 4.02 -4.85 -15.33
CA THR A 27 3.01 -3.95 -14.77
C THR A 27 3.51 -2.52 -14.84
N ILE A 28 2.62 -1.59 -15.14
CA ILE A 28 2.89 -0.16 -15.08
C ILE A 28 2.12 0.36 -13.88
N ASN A 29 2.84 0.96 -12.93
CA ASN A 29 2.22 1.64 -11.80
C ASN A 29 2.40 3.15 -12.02
N VAL A 30 1.31 3.90 -11.96
CA VAL A 30 1.31 5.36 -12.04
C VAL A 30 1.00 5.89 -10.64
N VAL A 31 1.84 6.80 -10.17
CA VAL A 31 1.57 7.52 -8.93
C VAL A 31 0.82 8.79 -9.28
N ASP A 32 -0.37 8.95 -8.71
CA ASP A 32 -1.19 10.15 -8.88
C ASP A 32 -0.94 11.12 -7.73
N TYR A 33 -0.37 12.27 -8.06
CA TYR A 33 -0.11 13.36 -7.10
C TYR A 33 -1.26 14.37 -7.02
N SER A 34 -2.41 14.13 -7.64
CA SER A 34 -3.58 15.03 -7.61
C SER A 34 -4.02 15.34 -6.17
N ILE A 35 -3.95 14.36 -5.28
CA ILE A 35 -4.25 14.50 -3.84
C ILE A 35 -3.46 15.65 -3.18
N LEU A 36 -2.22 15.88 -3.62
CA LEU A 36 -1.37 16.97 -3.12
C LEU A 36 -1.59 18.26 -3.93
N THR A 37 -1.65 18.15 -5.26
CA THR A 37 -1.75 19.33 -6.12
C THR A 37 -3.11 20.02 -6.02
N GLU A 38 -4.19 19.30 -5.77
CA GLU A 38 -5.52 19.88 -5.45
C GLU A 38 -5.54 20.69 -4.15
N LYS A 39 -4.64 20.36 -3.23
CA LYS A 39 -4.41 21.16 -1.99
C LYS A 39 -3.50 22.36 -2.23
N GLY A 40 -3.09 22.63 -3.47
CA GLY A 40 -2.19 23.70 -3.82
C GLY A 40 -0.72 23.43 -3.52
N ILE A 41 -0.34 22.18 -3.27
CA ILE A 41 1.03 21.76 -2.98
C ILE A 41 1.74 21.45 -4.29
N PHE A 42 2.83 22.14 -4.59
CA PHE A 42 3.72 21.78 -5.69
C PHE A 42 4.50 20.52 -5.35
N VAL A 43 4.56 19.58 -6.28
CA VAL A 43 5.21 18.26 -6.08
C VAL A 43 6.25 18.01 -7.15
N THR A 44 7.43 17.55 -6.76
CA THR A 44 8.43 17.05 -7.69
C THR A 44 9.35 16.00 -7.04
N GLU A 45 9.72 15.00 -7.81
CA GLU A 45 10.74 14.00 -7.47
C GLU A 45 12.16 14.54 -7.66
N SER A 46 12.31 15.67 -8.38
CA SER A 46 13.61 16.32 -8.54
C SER A 46 14.14 16.83 -7.20
N ASN A 47 15.44 16.71 -7.01
CA ASN A 47 16.14 17.27 -5.84
C ASN A 47 16.47 18.75 -5.98
N SER A 48 16.16 19.36 -7.13
CA SER A 48 16.39 20.79 -7.39
C SER A 48 15.23 21.38 -8.16
N VAL A 49 14.98 22.66 -7.92
CA VAL A 49 13.99 23.48 -8.61
C VAL A 49 14.64 24.78 -9.08
N ASN A 50 14.02 25.44 -10.05
CA ASN A 50 14.56 26.65 -10.70
C ASN A 50 13.97 27.97 -10.10
N PHE A 51 13.43 27.90 -8.90
CA PHE A 51 12.90 29.07 -8.19
C PHE A 51 13.48 29.11 -6.77
N GLU A 52 13.47 30.29 -6.17
CA GLU A 52 13.87 30.47 -4.78
C GLU A 52 12.82 29.88 -3.83
N TYR A 53 13.30 29.31 -2.74
CA TYR A 53 12.44 28.72 -1.72
C TYR A 53 13.07 28.78 -0.33
N GLU A 54 12.23 28.71 0.68
CA GLU A 54 12.61 28.53 2.06
C GLU A 54 12.47 27.04 2.43
N ALA A 55 13.55 26.43 2.92
CA ALA A 55 13.52 25.05 3.40
C ALA A 55 12.87 25.03 4.79
N ILE A 56 11.79 24.26 4.93
CA ILE A 56 11.09 24.11 6.21
C ILE A 56 11.61 22.87 6.96
N GLY A 57 11.79 21.75 6.27
CA GLY A 57 12.31 20.54 6.89
C GLY A 57 12.13 19.29 6.04
N SER A 58 12.65 18.16 6.52
CA SER A 58 12.41 16.86 5.91
C SER A 58 11.13 16.25 6.46
N VAL A 59 10.39 15.57 5.60
CA VAL A 59 9.17 14.87 5.97
C VAL A 59 9.31 13.38 5.66
N ILE A 60 8.75 12.56 6.54
CA ILE A 60 8.63 11.12 6.38
C ILE A 60 7.21 10.77 6.75
N ALA A 61 6.49 10.14 5.83
CA ALA A 61 5.17 9.58 6.06
C ALA A 61 5.23 8.09 5.76
N GLU A 62 4.61 7.28 6.62
CA GLU A 62 4.62 5.84 6.47
C GLU A 62 3.26 5.24 6.81
N GLU A 63 2.92 4.17 6.11
CA GLU A 63 1.78 3.32 6.43
C GLU A 63 2.18 1.86 6.24
N THR A 64 1.83 1.02 7.22
CA THR A 64 2.13 -0.41 7.22
C THR A 64 0.83 -1.21 7.21
N ASP A 65 0.82 -2.30 6.44
CA ASP A 65 -0.23 -3.31 6.50
C ASP A 65 -0.53 -3.71 7.95
N GLY A 66 -1.78 -4.03 8.26
CA GLY A 66 -2.07 -4.44 9.62
C GLY A 66 -3.44 -5.05 9.85
N TRP A 67 -3.63 -5.62 11.04
CA TRP A 67 -4.90 -6.17 11.49
C TRP A 67 -5.60 -5.21 12.43
N VAL A 68 -6.77 -4.73 12.04
CA VAL A 68 -7.60 -3.83 12.86
C VAL A 68 -8.85 -4.55 13.38
N LYS A 69 -9.37 -4.12 14.51
CA LYS A 69 -10.65 -4.61 15.00
C LYS A 69 -11.78 -4.14 14.09
N GLN A 70 -12.74 -5.01 13.78
CA GLN A 70 -13.88 -4.69 12.93
C GLN A 70 -14.69 -3.48 13.47
N SER A 71 -14.70 -3.25 14.79
CA SER A 71 -15.33 -2.07 15.40
C SER A 71 -14.62 -0.75 15.05
N GLN A 72 -13.32 -0.80 14.76
CA GLN A 72 -12.53 0.38 14.37
C GLN A 72 -12.71 0.72 12.88
N LEU A 73 -13.04 -0.28 12.04
CA LEU A 73 -13.32 -0.09 10.62
C LEU A 73 -14.58 0.74 10.41
N LYS A 74 -15.65 0.53 11.18
CA LYS A 74 -16.90 1.28 11.03
C LYS A 74 -16.72 2.80 11.07
N ASN A 75 -15.73 3.28 11.80
CA ASN A 75 -15.40 4.71 11.86
C ASN A 75 -14.53 5.14 10.66
N LYS A 76 -13.64 4.28 10.19
CA LYS A 76 -12.82 4.50 8.99
C LYS A 76 -13.62 4.28 7.70
N GLU A 77 -14.56 3.33 7.64
CA GLU A 77 -15.43 3.09 6.48
C GLU A 77 -16.18 4.34 6.01
N LYS A 78 -16.66 5.17 6.92
CA LYS A 78 -17.30 6.44 6.55
C LYS A 78 -16.32 7.40 5.86
N GLN A 79 -15.07 7.36 6.22
CA GLN A 79 -14.00 8.18 5.67
C GLN A 79 -13.49 7.58 4.35
N PHE A 80 -13.33 6.26 4.29
CA PHE A 80 -12.89 5.51 3.11
C PHE A 80 -13.95 5.50 1.99
N ARG A 81 -15.23 5.26 2.29
CA ARG A 81 -16.32 5.33 1.29
C ARG A 81 -16.45 6.70 0.63
N LYS A 82 -15.95 7.75 1.27
CA LYS A 82 -15.95 9.10 0.71
C LYS A 82 -14.82 9.33 -0.30
N ILE A 83 -13.74 8.53 -0.21
CA ILE A 83 -12.52 8.65 -1.02
C ILE A 83 -12.50 7.63 -2.15
N TYR A 84 -12.99 6.42 -1.91
CA TYR A 84 -12.99 5.33 -2.87
C TYR A 84 -14.43 4.98 -3.23
N GLN A 85 -14.84 5.29 -4.46
CA GLN A 85 -16.13 4.85 -5.00
C GLN A 85 -16.15 3.32 -5.06
N ASP A 86 -17.00 2.74 -4.25
CA ASP A 86 -17.60 1.40 -4.17
C ASP A 86 -16.89 0.14 -4.76
N GLU A 87 -16.04 0.22 -5.77
CA GLU A 87 -15.59 -0.93 -6.55
C GLU A 87 -14.37 -1.66 -5.97
N TYR A 88 -13.58 -1.00 -5.12
CA TYR A 88 -12.33 -1.57 -4.58
C TYR A 88 -12.49 -2.26 -3.21
N TYR A 89 -13.63 -2.08 -2.57
CA TYR A 89 -13.86 -2.52 -1.18
C TYR A 89 -14.31 -3.98 -1.04
N GLU A 90 -14.86 -4.58 -2.09
CA GLU A 90 -15.38 -5.96 -2.01
C GLU A 90 -14.28 -7.01 -1.93
N ASP A 91 -13.11 -6.77 -2.52
CA ASP A 91 -12.01 -7.75 -2.57
C ASP A 91 -11.30 -7.96 -1.22
N TYR A 92 -11.32 -6.97 -0.31
CA TYR A 92 -10.60 -7.05 0.96
C TYR A 92 -11.42 -7.62 2.13
N GLN A 93 -12.73 -7.77 1.98
CA GLN A 93 -13.60 -8.31 3.04
C GLN A 93 -13.36 -9.80 3.36
N HIS A 94 -12.62 -10.52 2.52
CA HIS A 94 -12.48 -11.98 2.64
C HIS A 94 -11.36 -12.44 3.58
N ILE A 95 -10.49 -11.55 4.05
CA ILE A 95 -9.43 -11.94 4.99
C ILE A 95 -9.79 -11.46 6.39
N SER A 96 -10.67 -12.18 7.07
CA SER A 96 -10.99 -11.91 8.47
C SER A 96 -10.46 -13.03 9.36
N PHE A 97 -9.75 -12.69 10.42
CA PHE A 97 -9.36 -13.62 11.47
C PHE A 97 -10.11 -13.27 12.77
N GLY A 98 -11.20 -13.96 13.03
CA GLY A 98 -12.09 -13.66 14.14
C GLY A 98 -12.78 -12.28 13.99
N LYS A 99 -12.54 -11.37 14.95
CA LYS A 99 -13.08 -9.99 14.94
C LYS A 99 -12.09 -8.96 14.37
N ARG A 100 -11.06 -9.40 13.65
CA ARG A 100 -10.04 -8.54 13.04
C ARG A 100 -10.08 -8.68 11.52
N VAL A 101 -9.85 -7.57 10.83
CA VAL A 101 -9.78 -7.50 9.37
C VAL A 101 -8.39 -7.00 9.00
N PHE A 102 -7.81 -7.60 7.98
CA PHE A 102 -6.54 -7.15 7.43
C PHE A 102 -6.78 -5.89 6.60
N VAL A 103 -5.97 -4.86 6.83
CA VAL A 103 -6.00 -3.61 6.08
C VAL A 103 -4.62 -3.44 5.43
N PRO A 104 -4.56 -3.43 4.10
CA PRO A 104 -3.31 -3.17 3.39
C PRO A 104 -2.92 -1.70 3.53
N ALA A 105 -1.62 -1.42 3.43
CA ALA A 105 -1.12 -0.06 3.30
C ALA A 105 -1.57 0.54 1.96
N ASP A 106 -1.99 1.81 1.99
CA ASP A 106 -2.50 2.52 0.83
C ASP A 106 -1.73 3.82 0.61
N LEU A 107 -1.12 3.95 -0.58
CA LEU A 107 -0.34 5.13 -0.93
C LEU A 107 -1.18 6.42 -0.89
N ASN A 108 -2.44 6.36 -1.27
CA ASN A 108 -3.29 7.56 -1.25
C ASN A 108 -3.52 8.08 0.17
N ASN A 109 -3.65 7.17 1.16
CA ASN A 109 -3.72 7.56 2.56
C ASN A 109 -2.42 8.23 3.02
N VAL A 110 -1.27 7.68 2.63
CA VAL A 110 0.05 8.26 2.97
C VAL A 110 0.16 9.66 2.37
N LEU A 111 -0.19 9.84 1.09
CA LEU A 111 -0.14 11.13 0.41
C LEU A 111 -1.13 12.14 1.01
N GLN A 112 -2.32 11.70 1.40
CA GLN A 112 -3.30 12.56 2.06
C GLN A 112 -2.77 13.09 3.40
N ASN A 113 -2.27 12.19 4.25
CA ASN A 113 -1.70 12.53 5.56
C ASN A 113 -0.46 13.43 5.39
N LEU A 114 0.38 13.15 4.40
CA LEU A 114 1.53 13.98 4.04
C LEU A 114 1.09 15.40 3.65
N GLY A 115 0.06 15.52 2.81
CA GLY A 115 -0.48 16.82 2.39
C GLY A 115 -1.01 17.65 3.56
N GLU A 116 -1.72 17.02 4.49
CA GLU A 116 -2.20 17.69 5.71
C GLU A 116 -1.03 18.14 6.59
N GLN A 117 0.00 17.32 6.72
CA GLN A 117 1.20 17.67 7.49
C GLN A 117 1.98 18.83 6.85
N LEU A 118 2.15 18.82 5.52
CA LEU A 118 2.80 19.92 4.81
C LEU A 118 2.09 21.25 5.03
N ILE A 119 0.76 21.27 4.95
CA ILE A 119 -0.04 22.47 5.22
C ILE A 119 0.14 22.93 6.68
N ASN A 120 0.11 22.00 7.63
CA ASN A 120 0.29 22.31 9.05
C ASN A 120 1.69 22.89 9.36
N MET A 121 2.71 22.51 8.59
CA MET A 121 4.07 23.05 8.67
C MET A 121 4.20 24.41 7.97
N GLY A 122 3.18 24.86 7.25
CA GLY A 122 3.23 26.06 6.42
C GLY A 122 3.96 25.89 5.09
N ALA A 123 4.19 24.64 4.66
CA ALA A 123 4.76 24.32 3.37
C ALA A 123 3.69 24.39 2.27
N ASN A 124 4.10 24.84 1.09
CA ASN A 124 3.27 24.79 -0.11
C ASN A 124 3.92 24.02 -1.27
N ALA A 125 5.05 23.35 -0.98
CA ALA A 125 5.72 22.50 -1.93
C ALA A 125 6.50 21.38 -1.23
N ILE A 126 6.71 20.29 -1.97
CA ILE A 126 7.61 19.19 -1.60
C ILE A 126 8.52 18.88 -2.79
N ILE A 127 9.81 18.79 -2.54
CA ILE A 127 10.84 18.42 -3.51
C ILE A 127 11.57 17.15 -3.07
N ASN A 128 12.25 16.50 -4.01
CA ASN A 128 12.94 15.24 -3.76
C ASN A 128 12.00 14.18 -3.15
N LEU A 129 10.74 14.16 -3.60
CA LEU A 129 9.77 13.19 -3.14
C LEU A 129 10.20 11.80 -3.63
N LYS A 130 10.24 10.85 -2.71
CA LYS A 130 10.54 9.44 -2.98
C LYS A 130 9.50 8.55 -2.32
N ILE A 131 9.19 7.46 -3.01
CA ILE A 131 8.24 6.46 -2.53
C ILE A 131 8.95 5.11 -2.53
N ASP A 132 9.05 4.51 -1.35
CA ASP A 132 9.66 3.21 -1.14
C ASP A 132 8.63 2.20 -0.64
N TYR A 133 8.73 0.96 -1.14
CA TYR A 133 7.92 -0.18 -0.69
C TYR A 133 8.83 -1.17 0.02
N VAL A 134 8.65 -1.30 1.33
CA VAL A 134 9.51 -2.12 2.19
C VAL A 134 8.71 -3.29 2.74
N LYS A 135 9.33 -4.48 2.78
CA LYS A 135 8.78 -5.65 3.47
C LYS A 135 9.45 -5.79 4.83
N THR A 136 8.65 -5.64 5.88
CA THR A 136 9.11 -5.80 7.25
C THR A 136 8.74 -7.18 7.76
N PRO A 137 9.68 -8.01 8.22
CA PRO A 137 9.38 -9.30 8.81
C PRO A 137 8.47 -9.14 10.05
N TYR A 138 7.41 -9.93 10.10
CA TYR A 138 6.51 -9.96 11.24
C TYR A 138 6.13 -11.41 11.56
N ASN A 139 6.69 -11.98 12.65
CA ASN A 139 6.51 -13.40 13.00
C ASN A 139 6.89 -14.33 11.83
N LYS A 140 5.92 -15.11 11.32
CA LYS A 140 6.08 -16.03 10.18
C LYS A 140 5.65 -15.43 8.83
N THR A 141 5.32 -14.14 8.82
CA THR A 141 4.84 -13.40 7.64
C THR A 141 5.68 -12.16 7.42
N SER A 142 5.38 -11.38 6.39
CA SER A 142 5.90 -10.04 6.20
C SER A 142 4.74 -9.07 6.04
N LEU A 143 4.92 -7.86 6.54
CA LEU A 143 4.03 -6.73 6.31
C LEU A 143 4.66 -5.83 5.26
N ASN A 144 3.84 -5.25 4.38
CA ASN A 144 4.31 -4.24 3.45
C ASN A 144 4.16 -2.87 4.14
N THR A 145 5.17 -2.04 3.96
CA THR A 145 5.19 -0.65 4.43
C THR A 145 5.44 0.25 3.24
N ILE A 146 4.64 1.27 3.08
CA ILE A 146 4.85 2.35 2.12
C ILE A 146 5.48 3.50 2.87
N ILE A 147 6.61 3.99 2.39
CA ILE A 147 7.34 5.10 2.98
C ILE A 147 7.44 6.20 1.92
N VAL A 148 6.98 7.39 2.26
CA VAL A 148 7.12 8.59 1.41
C VAL A 148 8.01 9.58 2.13
N THR A 149 9.07 10.02 1.47
CA THR A 149 10.03 10.99 2.00
C THR A 149 10.15 12.18 1.07
N GLY A 150 10.59 13.31 1.61
CA GLY A 150 10.85 14.52 0.83
C GLY A 150 11.29 15.69 1.68
N MET A 151 11.55 16.81 1.03
CA MET A 151 11.84 18.09 1.67
C MET A 151 10.64 19.02 1.52
N ALA A 152 10.07 19.42 2.64
CA ALA A 152 9.02 20.43 2.72
C ALA A 152 9.65 21.82 2.54
N ILE A 153 9.11 22.60 1.61
CA ILE A 153 9.59 23.94 1.30
C ILE A 153 8.42 24.93 1.20
N LYS A 154 8.73 26.20 1.35
CA LYS A 154 7.84 27.31 1.05
C LYS A 154 8.36 28.03 -0.19
N LYS A 155 7.52 28.07 -1.19
CA LYS A 155 7.74 28.74 -2.47
C LYS A 155 7.19 30.16 -2.40
#